data_46f98b2000f23f0cbe31f8f3eda8a986
#
_entry.id   46f98b2000f23f0cbe31f8f3eda8a986
#
_cell.length_a   1.000
_cell.length_b   1.000
_cell.length_c   1.000
_cell.angle_alpha   90.00
_cell.angle_beta   90.00
_cell.angle_gamma   90.00
#
_symmetry.space_group_name_H-M   'P 1'
#
loop_
_entity.id
_entity.type
_entity.pdbx_description
1 polymer ?
#
loop_
_entity_poly.entity_id
_entity_poly.type
_entity_poly.pdbx_seq_one_letter_code
_entity_poly.pdbx_strand_id
1 'polypeptide(L)'
;MNTQTITLAQLATACQNAAYINVHLYTPAMSSLSTFKPDQIRFLSASTGVPLLRFQSKTSTIVLQALSIQAAVTPSTPGNEIPFGRCTYSYTTYDFALDGVNYSVNIFQKT
;
A
#
# COMPACT_ATOMS: atom_id res chain seq x y z
N MET A 1 5.14 4.50 17.98
CA MET A 1 4.65 4.02 16.68
C MET A 1 3.59 2.96 16.92
N ASN A 2 2.42 3.13 16.34
CA ASN A 2 1.29 2.24 16.59
C ASN A 2 1.22 1.16 15.52
N THR A 3 1.42 -0.09 15.94
CA THR A 3 1.24 -1.23 15.07
C THR A 3 -0.19 -1.74 15.21
N GLN A 4 -0.84 -1.95 14.08
CA GLN A 4 -2.22 -2.42 14.02
C GLN A 4 -2.30 -3.71 13.22
N THR A 5 -3.22 -4.56 13.61
CA THR A 5 -3.58 -5.72 12.78
C THR A 5 -4.64 -5.25 11.78
N ILE A 6 -4.34 -5.35 10.49
CA ILE A 6 -5.31 -5.00 9.45
C ILE A 6 -5.46 -6.16 8.47
N THR A 7 -6.62 -6.23 7.85
CA THR A 7 -6.85 -7.22 6.80
C THR A 7 -6.45 -6.64 5.45
N LEU A 8 -6.22 -7.51 4.48
CA LEU A 8 -5.94 -7.04 3.12
C LEU A 8 -7.17 -6.34 2.52
N ALA A 9 -8.38 -6.71 2.95
CA ALA A 9 -9.59 -6.01 2.52
C ALA A 9 -9.59 -4.56 2.99
N GLN A 10 -9.15 -4.30 4.21
CA GLN A 10 -9.04 -2.94 4.74
C GLN A 10 -8.01 -2.13 3.97
N LEU A 11 -6.86 -2.73 3.66
CA LEU A 11 -5.83 -2.08 2.86
C LEU A 11 -6.34 -1.80 1.45
N ALA A 12 -7.05 -2.75 0.85
CA ALA A 12 -7.64 -2.57 -0.48
C ALA A 12 -8.62 -1.40 -0.50
N THR A 13 -9.47 -1.29 0.51
CA THR A 13 -10.43 -0.19 0.60
C THR A 13 -9.70 1.16 0.68
N ALA A 14 -8.65 1.25 1.47
CA ALA A 14 -7.85 2.46 1.56
C ALA A 14 -7.22 2.81 0.20
N CYS A 15 -6.72 1.82 -0.51
CA CYS A 15 -6.12 2.03 -1.83
C CYS A 15 -7.15 2.50 -2.86
N GLN A 16 -8.37 1.97 -2.81
CA GLN A 16 -9.41 2.31 -3.78
C GLN A 16 -9.92 3.74 -3.62
N ASN A 17 -9.75 4.32 -2.46
CA ASN A 17 -10.16 5.70 -2.19
C ASN A 17 -9.02 6.70 -2.39
N ALA A 18 -7.89 6.27 -2.91
CA ALA A 18 -6.69 7.08 -3.05
C ALA A 18 -6.63 7.75 -4.42
N ALA A 19 -5.80 8.78 -4.53
CA ALA A 19 -5.46 9.37 -5.83
C ALA A 19 -4.44 8.47 -6.55
N TYR A 20 -3.45 8.00 -5.81
CA TYR A 20 -2.50 7.00 -6.31
C TYR A 20 -1.79 6.35 -5.12
N ILE A 21 -1.05 5.27 -5.39
CA ILE A 21 -0.40 4.48 -4.37
C ILE A 21 1.04 4.20 -4.78
N ASN A 22 2.00 4.41 -3.86
CA ASN A 22 3.37 3.97 -4.03
C ASN A 22 3.60 2.74 -3.17
N VAL A 23 4.20 1.72 -3.74
CA VAL A 23 4.60 0.53 -2.99
C VAL A 23 6.12 0.43 -3.06
N HIS A 24 6.76 0.58 -1.91
CA HIS A 24 8.18 0.38 -1.76
C HIS A 24 8.39 -1.01 -1.16
N LEU A 25 9.12 -1.84 -1.87
CA LEU A 25 9.41 -3.21 -1.49
C LEU A 25 10.92 -3.32 -1.32
N TYR A 26 11.36 -3.87 -0.20
CA TYR A 26 12.80 -3.98 0.02
C TYR A 26 13.15 -5.21 0.85
N THR A 27 14.29 -5.78 0.48
CA THR A 27 14.95 -6.88 1.17
C THR A 27 16.40 -6.47 1.41
N PRO A 28 17.19 -7.23 2.17
CA PRO A 28 18.62 -6.92 2.30
C PRO A 28 19.37 -6.87 0.96
N ALA A 29 18.85 -7.54 -0.06
CA ALA A 29 19.53 -7.66 -1.36
C ALA A 29 19.06 -6.64 -2.39
N MET A 30 17.84 -6.09 -2.26
CA MET A 30 17.28 -5.22 -3.30
C MET A 30 16.17 -4.33 -2.76
N SER A 31 15.90 -3.25 -3.47
CA SER A 31 14.72 -2.44 -3.23
C SER A 31 14.09 -2.03 -4.56
N SER A 32 12.80 -1.82 -4.54
CA SER A 32 12.07 -1.31 -5.70
C SER A 32 10.95 -0.41 -5.24
N LEU A 33 10.61 0.56 -6.10
CA LEU A 33 9.49 1.47 -5.86
C LEU A 33 8.62 1.45 -7.08
N SER A 34 7.33 1.20 -6.88
CA SER A 34 6.35 1.16 -7.96
C SER A 34 5.17 2.04 -7.61
N THR A 35 4.58 2.66 -8.62
CA THR A 35 3.42 3.54 -8.47
C THR A 35 2.23 2.93 -9.19
N PHE A 36 1.09 2.94 -8.51
CA PHE A 36 -0.13 2.35 -9.03
C PHE A 36 -1.29 3.33 -8.88
N LYS A 37 -2.26 3.22 -9.80
CA LYS A 37 -3.55 3.88 -9.67
C LYS A 37 -4.54 2.95 -9.00
N PRO A 38 -5.61 3.47 -8.39
CA PRO A 38 -6.59 2.61 -7.71
C PRO A 38 -7.18 1.52 -8.60
N ASP A 39 -7.39 1.79 -9.89
CA ASP A 39 -7.96 0.81 -10.82
C ASP A 39 -6.99 -0.32 -11.17
N GLN A 40 -5.74 -0.22 -10.77
CA GLN A 40 -4.72 -1.25 -10.97
C GLN A 40 -4.59 -2.19 -9.77
N ILE A 41 -5.47 -2.05 -8.79
CA ILE A 41 -5.41 -2.82 -7.55
C ILE A 41 -6.66 -3.69 -7.46
N ARG A 42 -6.47 -4.99 -7.21
CA ARG A 42 -7.56 -5.95 -7.10
C ARG A 42 -7.44 -6.74 -5.82
N PHE A 43 -8.55 -6.82 -5.11
CA PHE A 43 -8.68 -7.68 -3.96
C PHE A 43 -9.45 -8.93 -4.37
N LEU A 44 -8.85 -10.09 -4.08
CA LEU A 44 -9.44 -11.38 -4.41
C LEU A 44 -9.60 -12.17 -3.11
N SER A 45 -10.85 -12.50 -2.78
CA SER A 45 -11.17 -13.33 -1.63
C SER A 45 -11.36 -14.75 -2.13
N ALA A 46 -10.36 -15.60 -1.90
CA ALA A 46 -10.46 -16.99 -2.33
C ALA A 46 -11.46 -17.73 -1.46
N SER A 47 -12.32 -18.54 -2.07
CA SER A 47 -13.32 -19.30 -1.34
C SER A 47 -12.72 -20.36 -0.43
N THR A 48 -11.50 -20.79 -0.70
CA THR A 48 -10.85 -21.87 0.05
C THR A 48 -9.49 -21.47 0.59
N GLY A 49 -9.12 -20.20 0.51
CA GLY A 49 -7.78 -19.83 0.84
C GLY A 49 -7.62 -18.45 1.44
N VAL A 50 -6.39 -18.04 1.43
CA VAL A 50 -5.96 -16.78 2.00
C VAL A 50 -6.27 -15.66 1.01
N PRO A 51 -6.85 -14.53 1.46
CA PRO A 51 -7.12 -13.40 0.58
C PRO A 51 -5.85 -12.87 -0.09
N LEU A 52 -6.02 -12.28 -1.25
CA LEU A 52 -4.92 -11.80 -2.07
C LEU A 52 -5.20 -10.36 -2.51
N LEU A 53 -4.20 -9.52 -2.43
CA LEU A 53 -4.25 -8.16 -2.93
C LEU A 53 -3.18 -8.00 -4.00
N ARG A 54 -3.59 -7.66 -5.22
CA ARG A 54 -2.71 -7.56 -6.38
C ARG A 54 -2.62 -6.12 -6.87
N PHE A 55 -1.39 -5.66 -7.02
CA PHE A 55 -1.07 -4.37 -7.63
C PHE A 55 -0.43 -4.68 -8.97
N GLN A 56 -1.02 -4.23 -10.06
CA GLN A 56 -0.52 -4.55 -11.38
C GLN A 56 -0.57 -3.35 -12.31
N SER A 57 0.59 -2.98 -12.85
CA SER A 57 0.73 -2.00 -13.91
C SER A 57 1.37 -2.66 -15.13
N LYS A 58 1.69 -1.86 -16.15
CA LYS A 58 2.36 -2.39 -17.32
C LYS A 58 3.77 -2.90 -17.04
N THR A 59 4.41 -2.38 -16.00
CA THR A 59 5.82 -2.65 -15.70
C THR A 59 6.06 -3.38 -14.40
N SER A 60 5.05 -3.48 -13.53
CA SER A 60 5.24 -4.03 -12.19
C SER A 60 4.03 -4.83 -11.76
N THR A 61 4.27 -5.92 -11.05
CA THR A 61 3.23 -6.70 -10.40
C THR A 61 3.69 -7.02 -8.98
N ILE A 62 2.83 -6.70 -8.01
CA ILE A 62 3.09 -7.02 -6.60
C ILE A 62 1.86 -7.75 -6.07
N VAL A 63 2.08 -8.87 -5.40
CA VAL A 63 1.02 -9.68 -4.83
C VAL A 63 1.26 -9.83 -3.34
N LEU A 64 0.26 -9.45 -2.55
CA LEU A 64 0.23 -9.70 -1.11
C LEU A 64 -0.80 -10.77 -0.84
N GLN A 65 -0.44 -11.76 -0.04
CA GLN A 65 -1.36 -12.84 0.31
C GLN A 65 -1.22 -13.17 1.78
N ALA A 66 -2.25 -12.84 2.56
CA ALA A 66 -2.26 -13.06 4.00
C ALA A 66 -3.67 -12.87 4.55
N LEU A 67 -3.98 -13.51 5.67
CA LEU A 67 -5.24 -13.25 6.38
C LEU A 67 -5.25 -11.86 6.98
N SER A 68 -4.11 -11.44 7.54
CA SER A 68 -3.94 -10.11 8.09
C SER A 68 -2.45 -9.76 8.09
N ILE A 69 -2.17 -8.48 8.29
CA ILE A 69 -0.81 -7.99 8.41
C ILE A 69 -0.70 -7.14 9.68
N GLN A 70 0.51 -7.12 10.24
CA GLN A 70 0.84 -6.23 11.35
C GLN A 70 1.51 -5.00 10.75
N ALA A 71 0.79 -3.90 10.66
CA ALA A 71 1.26 -2.70 10.00
C ALA A 71 1.47 -1.55 10.98
N ALA A 72 2.60 -0.87 10.86
CA ALA A 72 2.79 0.43 11.49
C ALA A 72 2.16 1.46 10.57
N VAL A 73 1.11 2.12 11.04
CA VAL A 73 0.35 3.07 10.25
C VAL A 73 0.73 4.47 10.66
N THR A 74 1.25 5.25 9.72
CA THR A 74 1.69 6.62 9.97
C THR A 74 0.95 7.55 9.01
N PRO A 75 -0.01 8.34 9.51
CA PRO A 75 -0.67 9.34 8.67
C PRO A 75 0.25 10.55 8.48
N SER A 76 0.07 11.26 7.38
CA SER A 76 0.75 12.53 7.21
C SER A 76 0.17 13.55 8.19
N THR A 77 1.06 14.40 8.70
CA THR A 77 0.64 15.49 9.59
C THR A 77 0.52 16.78 8.78
N PRO A 78 -0.19 17.81 9.33
CA PRO A 78 -0.22 19.11 8.67
C PRO A 78 1.20 19.60 8.36
N GLY A 79 1.43 20.03 7.13
CA GLY A 79 2.75 20.46 6.68
C GLY A 79 3.57 19.38 6.02
N ASN A 80 3.11 18.12 6.03
CA ASN A 80 3.81 17.02 5.39
C ASN A 80 3.16 16.63 4.05
N GLU A 81 2.31 17.46 3.51
CA GLU A 81 1.72 17.26 2.20
C GLU A 81 2.78 17.41 1.13
N ILE A 82 2.70 16.54 0.12
CA ILE A 82 3.65 16.55 -0.99
C ILE A 82 3.00 17.27 -2.16
N PRO A 83 3.56 18.40 -2.65
CA PRO A 83 3.01 19.06 -3.82
C PRO A 83 3.38 18.31 -5.10
N PHE A 84 2.40 18.14 -5.99
CA PHE A 84 2.61 17.58 -7.32
C PHE A 84 1.94 18.52 -8.31
N GLY A 85 2.75 19.28 -9.07
CA GLY A 85 2.21 20.26 -9.98
C GLY A 85 1.39 21.30 -9.21
N ARG A 86 0.08 21.36 -9.51
CA ARG A 86 -0.83 22.29 -8.84
C ARG A 86 -1.63 21.66 -7.70
N CYS A 87 -1.38 20.39 -7.42
CA CYS A 87 -2.14 19.67 -6.41
C CYS A 87 -1.25 19.38 -5.21
N THR A 88 -1.86 19.38 -4.04
CA THR A 88 -1.22 18.96 -2.81
C THR A 88 -1.84 17.65 -2.38
N TYR A 89 -1.00 16.72 -1.96
CA TYR A 89 -1.44 15.40 -1.50
C TYR A 89 -1.02 15.20 -0.07
N SER A 90 -1.91 14.61 0.71
CA SER A 90 -1.55 14.01 1.99
C SER A 90 -1.39 12.51 1.78
N TYR A 91 -0.66 11.84 2.67
CA TYR A 91 -0.48 10.41 2.50
C TYR A 91 -0.45 9.69 3.84
N THR A 92 -0.84 8.43 3.81
CA THR A 92 -0.76 7.51 4.93
C THR A 92 0.18 6.38 4.54
N THR A 93 1.12 6.06 5.41
CA THR A 93 2.10 5.00 5.18
C THR A 93 1.76 3.78 6.00
N TYR A 94 1.75 2.63 5.35
CA TYR A 94 1.57 1.32 5.99
C TYR A 94 2.88 0.55 5.84
N ASP A 95 3.60 0.36 6.95
CA ASP A 95 4.86 -0.37 6.97
C ASP A 95 4.64 -1.74 7.59
N PHE A 96 4.99 -2.79 6.87
CA PHE A 96 4.82 -4.16 7.36
C PHE A 96 5.83 -5.09 6.68
N ALA A 97 5.98 -6.28 7.25
CA ALA A 97 6.79 -7.33 6.66
C ALA A 97 5.89 -8.54 6.37
N LEU A 98 6.15 -9.19 5.26
CA LEU A 98 5.41 -10.37 4.86
C LEU A 98 6.36 -11.29 4.09
N ASP A 99 6.49 -12.55 4.57
CA ASP A 99 7.35 -13.57 3.94
C ASP A 99 8.79 -13.10 3.73
N GLY A 100 9.33 -12.38 4.72
CA GLY A 100 10.73 -11.93 4.66
C GLY A 100 10.96 -10.69 3.81
N VAL A 101 9.91 -10.11 3.27
CA VAL A 101 9.99 -8.89 2.46
C VAL A 101 9.35 -7.74 3.25
N ASN A 102 10.03 -6.60 3.26
CA ASN A 102 9.51 -5.39 3.89
C ASN A 102 8.78 -4.55 2.86
N TYR A 103 7.59 -4.09 3.23
CA TYR A 103 6.75 -3.26 2.38
C TYR A 103 6.48 -1.93 3.06
N SER A 104 6.51 -0.87 2.26
CA SER A 104 6.02 0.44 2.67
C SER A 104 5.00 0.88 1.62
N VAL A 105 3.74 0.87 1.99
CA VAL A 105 2.64 1.24 1.09
C VAL A 105 2.20 2.64 1.46
N ASN A 106 2.42 3.58 0.54
CA ASN A 106 2.08 4.99 0.72
C ASN A 106 0.82 5.29 -0.10
N ILE A 107 -0.24 5.66 0.60
CA ILE A 107 -1.54 5.92 -0.02
C ILE A 107 -1.76 7.43 -0.04
N PHE A 108 -1.76 8.00 -1.24
CA PHE A 108 -1.83 9.44 -1.45
C PHE A 108 -3.26 9.87 -1.77
N GLN A 109 -3.70 10.89 -1.08
CA GLN A 109 -5.02 11.48 -1.28
C GLN A 109 -4.88 12.95 -1.60
N LYS A 110 -5.67 13.43 -2.55
CA LYS A 110 -5.68 14.83 -2.93
C LYS A 110 -6.34 15.66 -1.82
N THR A 111 -5.66 16.70 -1.39
CA THR A 111 -6.19 17.62 -0.38
C THR A 111 -7.02 18.73 -0.99
#